data_7bd41561452538da127501a2020aac07
#
_entry.id   7bd41561452538da127501a2020aac07
#
_cell.length_a   1.000
_cell.length_b   1.000
_cell.length_c   1.000
_cell.angle_alpha   90.00
_cell.angle_beta   90.00
_cell.angle_gamma   90.00
#
_symmetry.space_group_name_H-M   'P 1'
#
loop_
_entity.id
_entity.type
_entity.pdbx_description
1 polymer ?
#
loop_
_entity_poly.entity_id
_entity_poly.type
_entity_poly.pdbx_seq_one_letter_code
_entity_poly.pdbx_strand_id
1 'polypeptide(L)'
;MSELTTTEKPVAAHGEHTTHGTPHGVTSLTPFLAVPDARTAIGFYRDVLGARVVDVTEIGGQVVHAVLDLGNGQLQLGEVNPEYHLVAPPQGEDDCYSMGFYCAEVDDVVARAEAAGATLREPVSTFVSGDRYASIRDPFGIRWTIMTRVEDLSESESARRVAEWAARQG
;
A
#
# COMPACT_ATOMS: atom_id res chain seq x y z
N MET A 1 -10.11 -52.16 -7.49
CA MET A 1 -11.10 -51.09 -7.67
C MET A 1 -10.60 -49.90 -6.85
N SER A 2 -10.07 -48.90 -7.51
CA SER A 2 -9.58 -47.67 -6.85
C SER A 2 -10.76 -46.75 -6.64
N GLU A 3 -11.11 -46.45 -5.40
CA GLU A 3 -12.12 -45.45 -5.07
C GLU A 3 -11.56 -44.08 -5.44
N LEU A 4 -12.14 -43.47 -6.47
CA LEU A 4 -11.96 -42.06 -6.79
C LEU A 4 -12.65 -41.27 -5.68
N THR A 5 -11.89 -40.85 -4.67
CA THR A 5 -12.32 -39.86 -3.72
C THR A 5 -12.51 -38.55 -4.48
N THR A 6 -13.72 -38.24 -4.86
CA THR A 6 -14.10 -36.92 -5.40
C THR A 6 -14.00 -35.95 -4.24
N THR A 7 -12.90 -35.22 -4.15
CA THR A 7 -12.78 -34.09 -3.23
C THR A 7 -13.70 -33.00 -3.75
N GLU A 8 -14.86 -32.82 -3.12
CA GLU A 8 -15.73 -31.69 -3.40
C GLU A 8 -14.95 -30.38 -3.26
N LYS A 9 -15.08 -29.51 -4.24
CA LYS A 9 -14.45 -28.19 -4.19
C LYS A 9 -15.02 -27.41 -3.00
N PRO A 10 -14.18 -26.84 -2.10
CA PRO A 10 -14.65 -26.04 -0.99
C PRO A 10 -15.50 -24.87 -1.47
N VAL A 11 -16.60 -24.61 -0.78
CA VAL A 11 -17.49 -23.45 -1.03
C VAL A 11 -16.99 -22.27 -0.19
N ALA A 12 -17.12 -21.05 -0.73
CA ALA A 12 -16.78 -19.83 -0.02
C ALA A 12 -17.57 -19.72 1.31
N ALA A 13 -16.87 -19.47 2.40
CA ALA A 13 -17.47 -19.29 3.71
C ALA A 13 -18.38 -18.05 3.74
N HIS A 14 -19.49 -18.17 4.46
CA HIS A 14 -20.42 -17.07 4.71
C HIS A 14 -21.03 -17.24 6.10
N GLY A 15 -20.90 -16.24 6.97
CA GLY A 15 -21.37 -16.31 8.36
C GLY A 15 -20.99 -15.11 9.19
N GLU A 16 -20.82 -15.33 10.48
CA GLU A 16 -20.57 -14.26 11.47
C GLU A 16 -19.25 -13.50 11.21
N HIS A 17 -18.23 -14.15 10.65
CA HIS A 17 -16.89 -13.57 10.49
C HIS A 17 -16.47 -13.42 9.03
N THR A 18 -17.26 -13.87 8.07
CA THR A 18 -16.89 -13.94 6.66
C THR A 18 -18.11 -13.68 5.76
N THR A 19 -17.95 -12.89 4.71
CA THR A 19 -18.98 -12.66 3.68
C THR A 19 -18.47 -13.09 2.32
N HIS A 20 -19.07 -14.11 1.73
CA HIS A 20 -18.71 -14.67 0.41
C HIS A 20 -17.18 -14.90 0.25
N GLY A 21 -16.56 -15.51 1.26
CA GLY A 21 -15.12 -15.83 1.26
C GLY A 21 -14.19 -14.69 1.67
N THR A 22 -14.71 -13.49 1.94
CA THR A 22 -13.91 -12.36 2.44
C THR A 22 -14.12 -12.22 3.95
N PRO A 23 -13.07 -12.36 4.78
CA PRO A 23 -13.18 -12.13 6.23
C PRO A 23 -13.59 -10.69 6.53
N HIS A 24 -14.37 -10.48 7.61
CA HIS A 24 -14.74 -9.15 8.03
C HIS A 24 -13.51 -8.35 8.50
N GLY A 25 -13.45 -7.07 8.15
CA GLY A 25 -12.31 -6.20 8.48
C GLY A 25 -11.08 -6.36 7.56
N VAL A 26 -11.19 -7.17 6.50
CA VAL A 26 -10.15 -7.33 5.48
C VAL A 26 -10.61 -6.70 4.17
N THR A 27 -9.73 -5.96 3.49
CA THR A 27 -10.00 -5.47 2.13
C THR A 27 -9.85 -6.60 1.11
N SER A 28 -10.73 -6.65 0.11
CA SER A 28 -10.72 -7.72 -0.91
C SER A 28 -9.47 -7.66 -1.80
N LEU A 29 -8.87 -6.49 -1.94
CA LEU A 29 -7.58 -6.27 -2.58
C LEU A 29 -6.61 -5.75 -1.53
N THR A 30 -5.54 -6.49 -1.27
CA THR A 30 -4.49 -6.13 -0.32
C THR A 30 -3.14 -6.36 -0.98
N PRO A 31 -2.32 -5.31 -1.19
CA PRO A 31 -0.99 -5.48 -1.73
C PRO A 31 -0.10 -6.20 -0.72
N PHE A 32 0.82 -7.04 -1.22
CA PHE A 32 1.87 -7.67 -0.45
C PHE A 32 3.23 -7.13 -0.91
N LEU A 33 4.01 -6.57 0.01
CA LEU A 33 5.33 -6.03 -0.25
C LEU A 33 6.41 -7.00 0.24
N ALA A 34 7.28 -7.44 -0.66
CA ALA A 34 8.48 -8.16 -0.30
C ALA A 34 9.60 -7.16 -0.04
N VAL A 35 10.12 -7.12 1.19
CA VAL A 35 11.14 -6.15 1.61
C VAL A 35 12.36 -6.85 2.21
N PRO A 36 13.57 -6.26 2.13
CA PRO A 36 14.77 -6.89 2.69
C PRO A 36 14.76 -7.01 4.22
N ASP A 37 14.09 -6.08 4.92
CA ASP A 37 13.98 -6.02 6.38
C ASP A 37 12.55 -5.61 6.74
N ALA A 38 11.71 -6.62 6.94
CA ALA A 38 10.29 -6.39 7.22
C ALA A 38 10.07 -5.78 8.61
N ARG A 39 10.92 -6.07 9.58
CA ARG A 39 10.79 -5.52 10.93
C ARG A 39 11.01 -4.01 10.94
N THR A 40 12.05 -3.55 10.25
CA THR A 40 12.31 -2.11 10.08
C THR A 40 11.22 -1.44 9.23
N ALA A 41 10.71 -2.13 8.19
CA ALA A 41 9.61 -1.62 7.36
C ALA A 41 8.30 -1.43 8.15
N ILE A 42 7.94 -2.38 9.02
CA ILE A 42 6.79 -2.26 9.92
C ILE A 42 6.92 -1.00 10.81
N GLY A 43 8.11 -0.78 11.37
CA GLY A 43 8.41 0.42 12.16
C GLY A 43 8.21 1.71 11.37
N PHE A 44 8.75 1.77 10.16
CA PHE A 44 8.61 2.93 9.27
C PHE A 44 7.13 3.21 8.94
N TYR A 45 6.38 2.22 8.49
CA TYR A 45 4.97 2.43 8.12
C TYR A 45 4.10 2.81 9.31
N ARG A 46 4.39 2.27 10.52
CA ARG A 46 3.73 2.67 11.76
C ARG A 46 4.02 4.14 12.09
N ASP A 47 5.28 4.54 12.07
CA ASP A 47 5.72 5.83 12.61
C ASP A 47 5.54 6.97 11.57
N VAL A 48 5.64 6.67 10.28
CA VAL A 48 5.52 7.65 9.19
C VAL A 48 4.09 7.73 8.67
N LEU A 49 3.49 6.59 8.30
CA LEU A 49 2.14 6.56 7.70
C LEU A 49 1.02 6.41 8.73
N GLY A 50 1.35 6.19 10.02
CA GLY A 50 0.36 5.97 11.06
C GLY A 50 -0.31 4.60 10.99
N ALA A 51 0.31 3.62 10.35
CA ALA A 51 -0.24 2.28 10.22
C ALA A 51 -0.36 1.58 11.58
N ARG A 52 -1.51 0.95 11.81
CA ARG A 52 -1.72 0.07 12.96
C ARG A 52 -1.26 -1.35 12.60
N VAL A 53 -0.37 -1.92 13.38
CA VAL A 53 0.05 -3.32 13.22
C VAL A 53 -1.10 -4.23 13.68
N VAL A 54 -1.62 -5.05 12.78
CA VAL A 54 -2.74 -5.98 13.03
C VAL A 54 -2.20 -7.34 13.44
N ASP A 55 -1.24 -7.87 12.67
CA ASP A 55 -0.65 -9.18 12.90
C ASP A 55 0.79 -9.22 12.39
N VAL A 56 1.63 -10.06 13.00
CA VAL A 56 2.99 -10.36 12.57
C VAL A 56 3.27 -11.83 12.81
N THR A 57 3.60 -12.55 11.75
CA THR A 57 3.99 -13.96 11.80
C THR A 57 5.49 -14.09 11.50
N GLU A 58 6.21 -14.74 12.42
CA GLU A 58 7.64 -14.98 12.28
C GLU A 58 7.94 -16.49 12.20
N ILE A 59 8.87 -16.85 11.32
CA ILE A 59 9.40 -18.21 11.20
C ILE A 59 10.92 -18.12 11.11
N GLY A 60 11.63 -18.84 11.99
CA GLY A 60 13.09 -18.86 11.98
C GLY A 60 13.74 -17.48 12.22
N GLY A 61 13.05 -16.54 12.89
CA GLY A 61 13.53 -15.19 13.16
C GLY A 61 13.29 -14.18 12.02
N GLN A 62 12.65 -14.61 10.92
CA GLN A 62 12.25 -13.77 9.82
C GLN A 62 10.74 -13.46 9.87
N VAL A 63 10.35 -12.25 9.54
CA VAL A 63 8.95 -11.88 9.36
C VAL A 63 8.49 -12.39 8.00
N VAL A 64 7.71 -13.47 8.00
CA VAL A 64 7.18 -14.07 6.76
C VAL A 64 5.88 -13.44 6.32
N HIS A 65 5.14 -12.84 7.24
CA HIS A 65 3.88 -12.16 6.97
C HIS A 65 3.58 -11.14 8.06
N ALA A 66 3.18 -9.95 7.67
CA ALA A 66 2.60 -8.95 8.55
C ALA A 66 1.41 -8.28 7.88
N VAL A 67 0.45 -7.85 8.68
CA VAL A 67 -0.72 -7.08 8.25
C VAL A 67 -0.73 -5.74 8.94
N LEU A 68 -0.76 -4.68 8.15
CA LEU A 68 -0.86 -3.30 8.60
C LEU A 68 -2.19 -2.69 8.12
N ASP A 69 -2.85 -1.96 9.02
CA ASP A 69 -4.09 -1.23 8.73
C ASP A 69 -3.79 0.26 8.63
N LEU A 70 -4.08 0.84 7.48
CA LEU A 70 -3.89 2.26 7.16
C LEU A 70 -5.20 3.07 7.27
N GLY A 71 -6.23 2.50 7.89
CA GLY A 71 -7.56 3.08 8.06
C GLY A 71 -8.56 2.54 7.04
N ASN A 72 -8.54 3.01 5.80
CA ASN A 72 -9.45 2.55 4.74
C ASN A 72 -8.84 1.47 3.83
N GLY A 73 -7.66 0.98 4.16
CA GLY A 73 -6.97 -0.05 3.39
C GLY A 73 -5.98 -0.81 4.25
N GLN A 74 -5.67 -2.02 3.81
CA GLN A 74 -4.65 -2.85 4.45
C GLN A 74 -3.46 -3.04 3.53
N LEU A 75 -2.30 -3.21 4.15
CA LEU A 75 -1.04 -3.55 3.53
C LEU A 75 -0.52 -4.82 4.16
N GLN A 76 -0.04 -5.75 3.35
CA GLN A 76 0.70 -6.91 3.82
C GLN A 76 2.17 -6.77 3.44
N LEU A 77 3.04 -7.33 4.25
CA LEU A 77 4.47 -7.38 3.93
C LEU A 77 5.14 -8.58 4.58
N GLY A 78 6.28 -8.94 4.02
CA GLY A 78 7.16 -9.96 4.55
C GLY A 78 8.56 -9.81 3.98
N GLU A 79 9.52 -10.53 4.54
CA GLU A 79 10.87 -10.54 4.00
C GLU A 79 10.92 -11.23 2.64
N VAL A 80 11.90 -10.86 1.84
CA VAL A 80 12.18 -11.52 0.56
C VAL A 80 12.34 -13.04 0.74
N ASN A 81 11.74 -13.81 -0.15
CA ASN A 81 11.82 -15.26 -0.10
C ASN A 81 11.96 -15.85 -1.52
N PRO A 82 13.17 -16.25 -1.92
CA PRO A 82 13.41 -16.81 -3.26
C PRO A 82 12.63 -18.09 -3.55
N GLU A 83 12.27 -18.89 -2.54
CA GLU A 83 11.49 -20.12 -2.73
C GLU A 83 10.07 -19.82 -3.24
N TYR A 84 9.52 -18.66 -2.88
CA TYR A 84 8.23 -18.17 -3.35
C TYR A 84 8.35 -17.11 -4.46
N HIS A 85 9.56 -16.92 -5.02
CA HIS A 85 9.83 -15.88 -6.04
C HIS A 85 9.52 -14.45 -5.56
N LEU A 86 9.54 -14.21 -4.26
CA LEU A 86 9.39 -12.90 -3.65
C LEU A 86 10.76 -12.22 -3.58
N VAL A 87 10.93 -11.19 -4.36
CA VAL A 87 12.18 -10.42 -4.47
C VAL A 87 11.98 -8.99 -4.00
N ALA A 88 13.05 -8.35 -3.57
CA ALA A 88 13.03 -6.92 -3.24
C ALA A 88 12.74 -6.07 -4.49
N PRO A 89 12.21 -4.85 -4.31
CA PRO A 89 12.06 -3.89 -5.39
C PRO A 89 13.38 -3.66 -6.14
N PRO A 90 13.33 -3.29 -7.43
CA PRO A 90 14.51 -3.00 -8.23
C PRO A 90 15.43 -1.97 -7.56
N GLN A 91 16.74 -2.21 -7.61
CA GLN A 91 17.74 -1.22 -7.22
C GLN A 91 17.99 -0.30 -8.42
N GLY A 92 17.72 0.97 -8.31
CA GLY A 92 17.88 1.93 -9.40
C GLY A 92 16.88 3.07 -9.26
N GLU A 93 16.79 3.90 -10.29
CA GLU A 93 15.93 5.09 -10.26
C GLU A 93 14.50 4.81 -10.73
N ASP A 94 14.26 3.68 -11.40
CA ASP A 94 12.96 3.34 -11.97
C ASP A 94 12.09 2.56 -10.99
N ASP A 95 10.84 2.94 -10.90
CA ASP A 95 9.81 2.28 -10.09
C ASP A 95 8.79 1.61 -11.02
N CYS A 96 8.45 0.34 -10.75
CA CYS A 96 7.47 -0.39 -11.56
C CYS A 96 6.02 -0.22 -11.09
N TYR A 97 5.81 0.36 -9.92
CA TYR A 97 4.49 0.67 -9.35
C TYR A 97 4.61 1.79 -8.31
N SER A 98 3.48 2.39 -7.96
CA SER A 98 3.36 3.33 -6.85
C SER A 98 2.16 2.97 -6.00
N MET A 99 2.32 3.05 -4.69
CA MET A 99 1.24 2.91 -3.72
C MET A 99 0.59 4.26 -3.49
N GLY A 100 -0.72 4.36 -3.69
CA GLY A 100 -1.48 5.58 -3.38
C GLY A 100 -1.92 5.58 -1.91
N PHE A 101 -1.65 6.66 -1.20
CA PHE A 101 -2.04 6.82 0.20
C PHE A 101 -2.64 8.20 0.45
N TYR A 102 -3.91 8.24 0.89
CA TYR A 102 -4.56 9.45 1.36
C TYR A 102 -4.41 9.62 2.87
N CYS A 103 -4.00 10.82 3.29
CA CYS A 103 -3.85 11.21 4.69
C CYS A 103 -4.41 12.62 4.91
N ALA A 104 -4.50 13.05 6.16
CA ALA A 104 -4.98 14.39 6.50
C ALA A 104 -3.95 15.49 6.18
N GLU A 105 -2.65 15.20 6.31
CA GLU A 105 -1.56 16.18 6.26
C GLU A 105 -0.36 15.64 5.45
N VAL A 106 -0.41 15.79 4.12
CA VAL A 106 0.65 15.29 3.24
C VAL A 106 2.02 15.91 3.55
N ASP A 107 2.08 17.21 3.85
CA ASP A 107 3.33 17.90 4.15
C ASP A 107 4.04 17.28 5.37
N ASP A 108 3.31 17.01 6.43
CA ASP A 108 3.84 16.42 7.66
C ASP A 108 4.28 14.96 7.46
N VAL A 109 3.52 14.19 6.68
CA VAL A 109 3.85 12.81 6.35
C VAL A 109 5.14 12.75 5.54
N VAL A 110 5.27 13.61 4.52
CA VAL A 110 6.48 13.69 3.68
C VAL A 110 7.69 14.10 4.51
N ALA A 111 7.57 15.12 5.37
CA ALA A 111 8.67 15.53 6.24
C ALA A 111 9.13 14.41 7.19
N ARG A 112 8.18 13.66 7.78
CA ARG A 112 8.53 12.48 8.60
C ARG A 112 9.19 11.37 7.77
N ALA A 113 8.70 11.14 6.54
CA ALA A 113 9.26 10.14 5.65
C ALA A 113 10.71 10.45 5.28
N GLU A 114 11.01 11.70 4.89
CA GLU A 114 12.37 12.14 4.58
C GLU A 114 13.29 12.02 5.80
N ALA A 115 12.83 12.45 6.98
CA ALA A 115 13.57 12.31 8.23
C ALA A 115 13.85 10.84 8.60
N ALA A 116 12.99 9.91 8.15
CA ALA A 116 13.16 8.46 8.32
C ALA A 116 13.89 7.78 7.14
N GLY A 117 14.49 8.55 6.23
CA GLY A 117 15.35 8.04 5.16
C GLY A 117 14.66 7.80 3.81
N ALA A 118 13.42 8.24 3.62
CA ALA A 118 12.80 8.23 2.31
C ALA A 118 13.42 9.27 1.37
N THR A 119 13.37 9.01 0.08
CA THR A 119 13.85 9.94 -0.96
C THR A 119 12.65 10.60 -1.64
N LEU A 120 12.66 11.93 -1.71
CA LEU A 120 11.65 12.69 -2.43
C LEU A 120 11.80 12.46 -3.95
N ARG A 121 10.71 12.05 -4.61
CA ARG A 121 10.63 11.86 -6.07
C ARG A 121 9.94 13.04 -6.76
N GLU A 122 8.86 13.51 -6.16
CA GLU A 122 8.12 14.69 -6.60
C GLU A 122 7.82 15.55 -5.37
N PRO A 123 8.16 16.87 -5.41
CA PRO A 123 7.93 17.74 -4.28
C PRO A 123 6.45 17.95 -4.01
N VAL A 124 6.13 18.30 -2.76
CA VAL A 124 4.76 18.60 -2.37
C VAL A 124 4.21 19.75 -3.23
N SER A 125 3.11 19.49 -3.91
CA SER A 125 2.42 20.47 -4.77
C SER A 125 0.91 20.25 -4.75
N THR A 126 0.15 21.27 -5.13
CA THR A 126 -1.31 21.16 -5.29
C THR A 126 -1.64 21.01 -6.76
N PHE A 127 -2.45 20.01 -7.08
CA PHE A 127 -2.87 19.72 -8.43
C PHE A 127 -4.32 20.16 -8.68
N VAL A 128 -4.67 20.34 -9.93
CA VAL A 128 -6.01 20.85 -10.33
C VAL A 128 -7.15 19.92 -9.96
N SER A 129 -6.86 18.64 -9.65
CA SER A 129 -7.83 17.68 -9.13
C SER A 129 -8.42 18.03 -7.76
N GLY A 130 -7.82 19.01 -7.06
CA GLY A 130 -8.12 19.35 -5.68
C GLY A 130 -7.30 18.54 -4.67
N ASP A 131 -6.27 17.85 -5.12
CA ASP A 131 -5.34 17.12 -4.27
C ASP A 131 -4.04 17.91 -4.08
N ARG A 132 -3.55 17.94 -2.86
CA ARG A 132 -2.17 18.25 -2.53
C ARG A 132 -1.42 16.93 -2.39
N TYR A 133 -0.31 16.76 -3.09
CA TYR A 133 0.37 15.48 -3.19
C TYR A 133 1.89 15.62 -3.22
N ALA A 134 2.56 14.55 -2.94
CA ALA A 134 3.98 14.34 -3.19
C ALA A 134 4.24 12.88 -3.56
N SER A 135 5.38 12.62 -4.16
CA SER A 135 5.85 11.26 -4.38
C SER A 135 7.18 11.02 -3.69
N ILE A 136 7.28 9.94 -2.93
CA ILE A 136 8.50 9.51 -2.25
C ILE A 136 8.84 8.08 -2.64
N ARG A 137 10.10 7.70 -2.46
CA ARG A 137 10.54 6.32 -2.40
C ARG A 137 11.00 6.03 -0.99
N ASP A 138 10.41 5.02 -0.37
CA ASP A 138 10.76 4.64 0.99
C ASP A 138 12.14 3.94 1.07
N PRO A 139 12.71 3.74 2.28
CA PRO A 139 14.01 3.09 2.42
C PRO A 139 14.06 1.63 1.94
N PHE A 140 12.91 1.02 1.68
CA PHE A 140 12.78 -0.37 1.22
C PHE A 140 12.60 -0.48 -0.29
N GLY A 141 12.56 0.66 -0.99
CA GLY A 141 12.45 0.74 -2.45
C GLY A 141 11.03 0.82 -2.98
N ILE A 142 10.04 1.03 -2.13
CA ILE A 142 8.64 1.17 -2.56
C ILE A 142 8.33 2.65 -2.84
N ARG A 143 7.76 2.92 -4.02
CA ARG A 143 7.25 4.25 -4.35
C ARG A 143 5.87 4.47 -3.74
N TRP A 144 5.68 5.65 -3.16
CA TRP A 144 4.42 6.11 -2.60
C TRP A 144 4.01 7.44 -3.23
N THR A 145 2.76 7.57 -3.60
CA THR A 145 2.11 8.85 -3.89
C THR A 145 1.24 9.18 -2.69
N ILE A 146 1.65 10.18 -1.91
CA ILE A 146 0.97 10.60 -0.69
C ILE A 146 0.10 11.81 -1.02
N MET A 147 -1.15 11.80 -0.59
CA MET A 147 -2.16 12.77 -1.01
C MET A 147 -3.01 13.25 0.16
N THR A 148 -3.40 14.52 0.10
CA THR A 148 -4.46 15.12 0.91
C THR A 148 -5.44 15.81 0.00
N ARG A 149 -6.74 15.49 0.09
CA ARG A 149 -7.77 16.25 -0.61
C ARG A 149 -7.93 17.59 0.10
N VAL A 150 -7.54 18.69 -0.56
CA VAL A 150 -7.56 20.06 0.00
C VAL A 150 -8.73 20.89 -0.51
N GLU A 151 -9.41 20.44 -1.56
CA GLU A 151 -10.66 21.00 -2.02
C GLU A 151 -11.76 19.95 -2.04
N ASP A 152 -12.90 20.23 -1.43
CA ASP A 152 -14.07 19.31 -1.42
C ASP A 152 -14.80 19.40 -2.76
N LEU A 153 -14.30 18.68 -3.74
CA LEU A 153 -14.83 18.63 -5.11
C LEU A 153 -15.58 17.33 -5.36
N SER A 154 -16.64 17.43 -6.16
CA SER A 154 -17.25 16.24 -6.72
C SER A 154 -16.28 15.53 -7.68
N GLU A 155 -16.49 14.23 -7.87
CA GLU A 155 -15.72 13.42 -8.82
C GLU A 155 -15.75 14.00 -10.24
N SER A 156 -16.93 14.46 -10.68
CA SER A 156 -17.12 15.08 -11.99
C SER A 156 -16.39 16.41 -12.14
N GLU A 157 -16.37 17.25 -11.10
CA GLU A 157 -15.65 18.53 -11.13
C GLU A 157 -14.13 18.32 -11.15
N SER A 158 -13.63 17.40 -10.33
CA SER A 158 -12.22 17.03 -10.34
C SER A 158 -11.79 16.52 -11.73
N ALA A 159 -12.56 15.59 -12.31
CA ALA A 159 -12.30 15.04 -13.65
C ALA A 159 -12.32 16.13 -14.74
N ARG A 160 -13.28 17.06 -14.68
CA ARG A 160 -13.37 18.19 -15.63
C ARG A 160 -12.12 19.07 -15.58
N ARG A 161 -11.66 19.43 -14.38
CA ARG A 161 -10.44 20.24 -14.19
C ARG A 161 -9.19 19.55 -14.73
N VAL A 162 -9.06 18.25 -14.49
CA VAL A 162 -7.95 17.44 -15.02
C VAL A 162 -7.99 17.40 -16.55
N ALA A 163 -9.17 17.21 -17.16
CA ALA A 163 -9.31 17.21 -18.62
C ALA A 163 -8.94 18.57 -19.23
N GLU A 164 -9.35 19.67 -18.63
CA GLU A 164 -8.98 21.01 -19.07
C GLU A 164 -7.49 21.31 -18.93
N TRP A 165 -6.87 20.82 -17.86
CA TRP A 165 -5.43 20.92 -17.67
C TRP A 165 -4.68 20.11 -18.75
N ALA A 166 -5.07 18.86 -18.98
CA ALA A 166 -4.46 17.99 -19.98
C ALA A 166 -4.54 18.61 -21.40
N ALA A 167 -5.70 19.20 -21.76
CA ALA A 167 -5.89 19.86 -23.06
C ALA A 167 -4.95 21.07 -23.29
N ARG A 168 -4.38 21.63 -22.23
CA ARG A 168 -3.42 22.76 -22.31
C ARG A 168 -1.96 22.30 -22.41
N GLN A 169 -1.68 20.99 -22.23
CA GLN A 169 -0.33 20.45 -22.31
C GLN A 169 0.03 19.92 -23.71
N GLY A 170 -0.95 19.70 -24.57
CA GLY A 170 -0.79 19.24 -25.98
C GLY A 170 -1.01 20.33 -26.96
#